data_35cdc1f5a4a6dffc471baefa8ba5ca05
#
_entry.id   35cdc1f5a4a6dffc471baefa8ba5ca05
#
_cell.length_a   1.000
_cell.length_b   1.000
_cell.length_c   1.000
_cell.angle_alpha   90.00
_cell.angle_beta   90.00
_cell.angle_gamma   90.00
#
_symmetry.space_group_name_H-M   'P 1'
#
loop_
_entity.id
_entity.type
_entity.pdbx_description
1 polymer ?
#
loop_
_entity_poly.entity_id
_entity_poly.type
_entity_poly.pdbx_seq_one_letter_code
_entity_poly.pdbx_strand_id
1 'polypeptide(L)'
;MLKAAVEAKAEGICHPILLGNDERIEKLAKELDLSLEGIEIINLRHDREAERRERYARILSEKRARQGANLQESNDKMFERNYFGMMMVETGEADAFITGLYTKYSNTIKVAKEVIGIQPEYKHFGTMHILNSKKGTYFVADT
;
A
#
# COMPACT_ATOMS: atom_id res chain seq x y z
N MET A 1 -9.67 9.13 4.12
CA MET A 1 -8.62 8.21 4.60
C MET A 1 -7.91 8.72 5.84
N LEU A 2 -7.42 9.97 5.93
CA LEU A 2 -6.68 10.47 7.10
C LEU A 2 -7.51 10.36 8.40
N LYS A 3 -8.77 10.82 8.39
CA LYS A 3 -9.69 10.65 9.54
C LYS A 3 -9.82 9.20 9.98
N ALA A 4 -10.08 8.30 9.03
CA ALA A 4 -10.23 6.87 9.32
C ALA A 4 -8.95 6.25 9.92
N ALA A 5 -7.76 6.67 9.47
CA ALA A 5 -6.51 6.20 10.05
C ALA A 5 -6.35 6.66 11.51
N VAL A 6 -6.66 7.93 11.79
CA VAL A 6 -6.60 8.47 13.16
C VAL A 6 -7.63 7.77 14.08
N GLU A 7 -8.86 7.58 13.61
CA GLU A 7 -9.92 6.87 14.35
C GLU A 7 -9.54 5.41 14.62
N ALA A 8 -9.07 4.68 13.57
CA ALA A 8 -8.68 3.29 13.72
C ALA A 8 -7.53 3.10 14.73
N LYS A 9 -6.59 4.06 14.78
CA LYS A 9 -5.55 4.07 15.81
C LYS A 9 -6.11 4.34 17.19
N ALA A 10 -6.96 5.37 17.32
CA ALA A 10 -7.56 5.75 18.61
C ALA A 10 -8.40 4.61 19.21
N GLU A 11 -9.06 3.83 18.36
CA GLU A 11 -9.85 2.66 18.76
C GLU A 11 -8.99 1.38 18.95
N GLY A 12 -7.68 1.45 18.72
CA GLY A 12 -6.78 0.30 18.87
C GLY A 12 -6.95 -0.80 17.82
N ILE A 13 -7.57 -0.47 16.68
CA ILE A 13 -7.81 -1.43 15.58
C ILE A 13 -6.50 -1.76 14.83
N CYS A 14 -5.66 -0.74 14.59
CA CYS A 14 -4.38 -0.92 13.89
C CYS A 14 -3.36 0.18 14.24
N HIS A 15 -2.13 -0.03 13.82
CA HIS A 15 -1.06 0.97 13.79
C HIS A 15 -0.88 1.46 12.35
N PRO A 16 -1.52 2.58 11.94
CA PRO A 16 -1.48 3.03 10.56
C PRO A 16 -0.13 3.64 10.21
N ILE A 17 0.34 3.34 9.00
CA ILE A 17 1.48 3.98 8.35
C ILE A 17 0.94 4.75 7.14
N LEU A 18 1.22 6.05 7.06
CA LEU A 18 0.75 6.92 5.99
C LEU A 18 1.84 7.08 4.92
N LEU A 19 1.55 6.66 3.70
CA LEU A 19 2.47 6.85 2.56
C LEU A 19 2.13 8.15 1.80
N GLY A 20 3.01 9.13 1.85
CA GLY A 20 2.78 10.38 1.12
C GLY A 20 3.76 11.50 1.48
N ASN A 21 3.47 12.70 0.95
CA ASN A 21 4.21 13.89 1.31
C ASN A 21 3.83 14.31 2.74
N ASP A 22 4.80 14.34 3.62
CA ASP A 22 4.68 14.63 5.05
C ASP A 22 4.11 16.04 5.30
N GLU A 23 4.66 17.08 4.68
CA GLU A 23 4.17 18.45 4.83
C GLU A 23 2.69 18.59 4.46
N ARG A 24 2.28 17.90 3.37
CA ARG A 24 0.89 17.90 2.92
C ARG A 24 -0.02 17.15 3.88
N ILE A 25 0.43 16.03 4.42
CA ILE A 25 -0.33 15.25 5.40
C ILE A 25 -0.48 16.04 6.69
N GLU A 26 0.59 16.64 7.19
CA GLU A 26 0.56 17.47 8.40
C GLU A 26 -0.32 18.71 8.25
N LYS A 27 -0.24 19.38 7.08
CA LYS A 27 -1.13 20.51 6.78
C LYS A 27 -2.59 20.10 6.81
N LEU A 28 -2.93 18.98 6.14
CA LEU A 28 -4.30 18.48 6.10
C LEU A 28 -4.78 18.04 7.49
N ALA A 29 -3.93 17.45 8.31
CA ALA A 29 -4.26 17.08 9.67
C ALA A 29 -4.59 18.31 10.52
N LYS A 30 -3.80 19.38 10.40
CA LYS A 30 -4.09 20.67 11.08
C LYS A 30 -5.41 21.28 10.63
N GLU A 31 -5.68 21.28 9.31
CA GLU A 31 -6.95 21.79 8.76
C GLU A 31 -8.19 21.00 9.25
N LEU A 32 -8.00 19.73 9.57
CA LEU A 32 -9.07 18.83 10.03
C LEU A 32 -9.08 18.64 11.55
N ASP A 33 -8.23 19.35 12.28
CA ASP A 33 -8.07 19.22 13.74
C ASP A 33 -7.82 17.77 14.20
N LEU A 34 -6.90 17.09 13.50
CA LEU A 34 -6.53 15.68 13.74
C LEU A 34 -5.14 15.58 14.35
N SER A 35 -4.99 14.76 15.40
CA SER A 35 -3.68 14.40 15.95
C SER A 35 -3.04 13.28 15.14
N LEU A 36 -1.79 13.47 14.76
CA LEU A 36 -0.95 12.47 14.11
C LEU A 36 0.00 11.78 15.10
N GLU A 37 -0.18 11.99 16.39
CA GLU A 37 0.68 11.43 17.42
C GLU A 37 0.79 9.91 17.29
N GLY A 38 2.02 9.40 17.17
CA GLY A 38 2.33 7.99 17.01
C GLY A 38 1.81 7.36 15.71
N ILE A 39 1.48 8.13 14.68
CA ILE A 39 1.26 7.66 13.32
C ILE A 39 2.53 7.91 12.52
N GLU A 40 3.09 6.84 11.95
CA GLU A 40 4.25 6.94 11.09
C GLU A 40 3.86 7.50 9.72
N ILE A 41 4.66 8.46 9.24
CA ILE A 41 4.52 9.02 7.89
C ILE A 41 5.79 8.71 7.11
N ILE A 42 5.62 8.04 5.98
CA ILE A 42 6.71 7.70 5.06
C ILE A 42 6.52 8.50 3.77
N ASN A 43 7.43 9.44 3.54
CA ASN A 43 7.56 10.11 2.26
C ASN A 43 8.60 9.39 1.43
N LEU A 44 8.15 8.55 0.51
CA LEU A 44 9.03 7.72 -0.33
C LEU A 44 9.99 8.50 -1.23
N ARG A 45 9.91 9.84 -1.28
CA ARG A 45 10.84 10.69 -2.02
C ARG A 45 11.98 11.22 -1.16
N HIS A 46 11.90 11.08 0.15
CA HIS A 46 12.98 11.47 1.05
C HIS A 46 14.22 10.61 0.89
N ASP A 47 15.38 11.21 1.08
CA ASP A 47 16.68 10.51 1.02
C ASP A 47 16.81 9.45 2.11
N ARG A 48 16.19 9.64 3.27
CA ARG A 48 16.15 8.63 4.34
C ARG A 48 15.53 7.31 3.90
N GLU A 49 14.69 7.31 2.86
CA GLU A 49 14.06 6.10 2.30
C GLU A 49 14.86 5.52 1.12
N ALA A 50 16.02 6.09 0.77
CA ALA A 50 16.82 5.66 -0.38
C ALA A 50 17.26 4.19 -0.24
N GLU A 51 17.78 3.81 0.93
CA GLU A 51 18.23 2.44 1.20
C GLU A 51 17.06 1.46 1.15
N ARG A 52 15.89 1.82 1.70
CA ARG A 52 14.67 1.00 1.65
C ARG A 52 14.18 0.83 0.22
N ARG A 53 14.14 1.91 -0.58
CA ARG A 53 13.80 1.84 -2.01
C ARG A 53 14.74 0.91 -2.78
N GLU A 54 16.05 1.03 -2.56
CA GLU A 54 17.05 0.18 -3.24
C GLU A 54 16.87 -1.29 -2.86
N ARG A 55 16.66 -1.59 -1.59
CA ARG A 55 16.40 -2.95 -1.11
C ARG A 55 15.14 -3.53 -1.76
N TYR A 56 14.02 -2.79 -1.77
CA TYR A 56 12.78 -3.21 -2.41
C TYR A 56 12.93 -3.41 -3.91
N ALA A 57 13.62 -2.50 -4.59
CA ALA A 57 13.88 -2.62 -6.01
C ALA A 57 14.69 -3.88 -6.36
N ARG A 58 15.68 -4.22 -5.54
CA ARG A 58 16.47 -5.43 -5.70
C ARG A 58 15.60 -6.67 -5.56
N ILE A 59 14.82 -6.77 -4.50
CA ILE A 59 13.89 -7.88 -4.27
C ILE A 59 12.90 -8.00 -5.44
N LEU A 60 12.31 -6.90 -5.90
CA LEU A 60 11.36 -6.90 -7.00
C LEU A 60 12.02 -7.34 -8.33
N SER A 61 13.23 -6.84 -8.63
CA SER A 61 13.96 -7.20 -9.84
C SER A 61 14.33 -8.68 -9.87
N GLU A 62 14.77 -9.25 -8.75
CA GLU A 62 15.07 -10.67 -8.61
C GLU A 62 13.81 -11.53 -8.78
N LYS A 63 12.72 -11.17 -8.09
CA LYS A 63 11.44 -11.87 -8.18
C LYS A 63 10.89 -11.91 -9.60
N ARG A 64 11.14 -10.87 -10.38
CA ARG A 64 10.63 -10.70 -11.74
C ARG A 64 11.68 -10.81 -12.85
N ALA A 65 12.86 -11.32 -12.54
CA ALA A 65 13.96 -11.44 -13.49
C ALA A 65 13.56 -12.25 -14.74
N ARG A 66 12.80 -13.33 -14.58
CA ARG A 66 12.29 -14.16 -15.69
C ARG A 66 11.28 -13.45 -16.58
N GLN A 67 10.65 -12.37 -16.12
CA GLN A 67 9.72 -11.52 -16.88
C GLN A 67 10.42 -10.28 -17.47
N GLY A 68 11.77 -10.24 -17.41
CA GLY A 68 12.57 -9.17 -17.99
C GLY A 68 12.69 -7.90 -17.13
N ALA A 69 12.30 -7.95 -15.86
CA ALA A 69 12.49 -6.80 -14.97
C ALA A 69 13.99 -6.55 -14.73
N ASN A 70 14.40 -5.30 -14.83
CA ASN A 70 15.75 -4.84 -14.50
C ASN A 70 15.73 -3.97 -13.22
N LEU A 71 16.91 -3.79 -12.64
CA LEU A 71 17.05 -3.06 -11.39
C LEU A 71 16.66 -1.57 -11.53
N GLN A 72 17.01 -0.94 -12.66
CA GLN A 72 16.69 0.48 -12.89
C GLN A 72 15.18 0.70 -12.93
N GLU A 73 14.45 -0.09 -13.72
CA GLU A 73 12.99 -0.04 -13.79
C GLU A 73 12.35 -0.32 -12.41
N SER A 74 12.91 -1.28 -11.67
CA SER A 74 12.43 -1.61 -10.33
C SER A 74 12.66 -0.45 -9.34
N ASN A 75 13.78 0.27 -9.45
CA ASN A 75 14.04 1.47 -8.65
C ASN A 75 13.02 2.58 -8.96
N ASP A 76 12.72 2.82 -10.24
CA ASP A 76 11.77 3.84 -10.64
C ASP A 76 10.36 3.53 -10.08
N LYS A 77 9.97 2.26 -10.07
CA LYS A 77 8.71 1.80 -9.48
C LYS A 77 8.60 2.07 -7.98
N MET A 78 9.71 2.12 -7.24
CA MET A 78 9.67 2.40 -5.79
C MET A 78 9.29 3.84 -5.46
N PHE A 79 9.23 4.74 -6.43
CA PHE A 79 8.64 6.07 -6.25
C PHE A 79 7.11 6.09 -6.42
N GLU A 80 6.49 4.96 -6.75
CA GLU A 80 5.04 4.79 -6.82
C GLU A 80 4.51 4.18 -5.50
N ARG A 81 3.52 4.84 -4.89
CA ARG A 81 2.96 4.43 -3.59
C ARG A 81 2.45 2.99 -3.56
N ASN A 82 1.85 2.52 -4.67
CA ASN A 82 1.32 1.16 -4.72
C ASN A 82 2.44 0.12 -4.69
N TYR A 83 3.52 0.34 -5.45
CA TYR A 83 4.68 -0.55 -5.40
C TYR A 83 5.34 -0.53 -4.04
N PHE A 84 5.64 0.65 -3.52
CA PHE A 84 6.29 0.79 -2.22
C PHE A 84 5.47 0.17 -1.08
N GLY A 85 4.17 0.50 -1.00
CA GLY A 85 3.29 -0.04 0.05
C GLY A 85 3.09 -1.55 -0.05
N MET A 86 2.97 -2.10 -1.26
CA MET A 86 2.88 -3.56 -1.43
C MET A 86 4.22 -4.26 -1.13
N MET A 87 5.37 -3.61 -1.39
CA MET A 87 6.67 -4.13 -0.98
C MET A 87 6.84 -4.16 0.54
N MET A 88 6.27 -3.18 1.28
CA MET A 88 6.23 -3.25 2.75
C MET A 88 5.50 -4.50 3.24
N VAL A 89 4.40 -4.87 2.59
CA VAL A 89 3.67 -6.10 2.93
C VAL A 89 4.46 -7.34 2.52
N GLU A 90 5.02 -7.36 1.34
CA GLU A 90 5.83 -8.49 0.83
C GLU A 90 7.05 -8.78 1.71
N THR A 91 7.65 -7.73 2.30
CA THR A 91 8.83 -7.85 3.17
C THR A 91 8.48 -8.03 4.65
N GLY A 92 7.20 -8.03 5.01
CA GLY A 92 6.72 -8.18 6.39
C GLY A 92 6.89 -6.92 7.25
N GLU A 93 7.13 -5.75 6.65
CA GLU A 93 7.18 -4.46 7.35
C GLU A 93 5.78 -3.88 7.63
N ALA A 94 4.76 -4.41 6.95
CA ALA A 94 3.36 -4.12 7.21
C ALA A 94 2.52 -5.37 6.99
N ASP A 95 1.41 -5.50 7.73
CA ASP A 95 0.51 -6.65 7.64
C ASP A 95 -0.49 -6.52 6.49
N ALA A 96 -0.83 -5.28 6.11
CA ALA A 96 -1.80 -5.00 5.06
C ALA A 96 -1.53 -3.66 4.38
N PHE A 97 -1.98 -3.53 3.14
CA PHE A 97 -1.92 -2.28 2.38
C PHE A 97 -3.31 -1.88 1.89
N ILE A 98 -3.73 -0.66 2.26
CA ILE A 98 -5.01 -0.08 1.84
C ILE A 98 -4.74 1.02 0.83
N THR A 99 -5.28 0.88 -0.37
CA THR A 99 -5.16 1.85 -1.46
C THR A 99 -6.48 2.03 -2.20
N GLY A 100 -6.59 3.10 -2.97
CA GLY A 100 -7.78 3.35 -3.80
C GLY A 100 -7.99 4.82 -4.12
N LEU A 101 -9.11 5.12 -4.80
CA LEU A 101 -9.65 6.43 -5.21
C LEU A 101 -8.88 7.17 -6.31
N TYR A 102 -7.54 7.07 -6.39
CA TYR A 102 -6.74 7.88 -7.31
C TYR A 102 -6.16 7.11 -8.49
N THR A 103 -6.26 5.79 -8.49
CA THR A 103 -5.75 4.94 -9.57
C THR A 103 -6.85 4.02 -10.09
N LYS A 104 -6.74 3.63 -11.37
CA LYS A 104 -7.65 2.61 -11.92
C LYS A 104 -7.44 1.29 -11.17
N TYR A 105 -8.52 0.60 -10.88
CA TYR A 105 -8.50 -0.72 -10.24
C TYR A 105 -7.53 -1.69 -10.93
N SER A 106 -7.54 -1.73 -12.27
CA SER A 106 -6.64 -2.58 -13.06
C SER A 106 -5.15 -2.34 -12.77
N ASN A 107 -4.76 -1.07 -12.52
CA ASN A 107 -3.37 -0.75 -12.19
C ASN A 107 -2.99 -1.29 -10.80
N THR A 108 -3.89 -1.17 -9.83
CA THR A 108 -3.66 -1.71 -8.48
C THR A 108 -3.51 -3.23 -8.50
N ILE A 109 -4.39 -3.93 -9.24
CA ILE A 109 -4.28 -5.39 -9.40
C ILE A 109 -3.01 -5.79 -10.15
N LYS A 110 -2.60 -5.02 -11.16
CA LYS A 110 -1.31 -5.26 -11.84
C LYS A 110 -0.15 -5.22 -10.84
N VAL A 111 -0.09 -4.19 -10.01
CA VAL A 111 0.97 -4.07 -8.99
C VAL A 111 0.90 -5.22 -7.98
N ALA A 112 -0.28 -5.59 -7.51
CA ALA A 112 -0.45 -6.74 -6.62
C ALA A 112 0.06 -8.04 -7.24
N LYS A 113 -0.22 -8.27 -8.52
CA LYS A 113 0.32 -9.42 -9.27
C LYS A 113 1.84 -9.38 -9.38
N GLU A 114 2.42 -8.21 -9.60
CA GLU A 114 3.85 -8.05 -9.78
C GLU A 114 4.63 -8.21 -8.49
N VAL A 115 4.10 -7.69 -7.38
CA VAL A 115 4.79 -7.66 -6.07
C VAL A 115 4.45 -8.90 -5.25
N ILE A 116 3.18 -9.09 -4.92
CA ILE A 116 2.73 -10.18 -4.04
C ILE A 116 2.67 -11.51 -4.83
N GLY A 117 2.07 -11.47 -6.02
CA GLY A 117 1.88 -12.65 -6.84
C GLY A 117 0.62 -13.44 -6.49
N ILE A 118 0.54 -14.67 -6.98
CA ILE A 118 -0.53 -15.63 -6.71
C ILE A 118 0.09 -16.79 -5.93
N GLN A 119 -0.60 -17.27 -4.91
CA GLN A 119 -0.17 -18.46 -4.18
C GLN A 119 -0.03 -19.66 -5.13
N PRO A 120 0.96 -20.55 -4.93
CA PRO A 120 1.25 -21.65 -5.87
C PRO A 120 0.08 -22.57 -6.17
N GLU A 121 -0.85 -22.72 -5.21
CA GLU A 121 -2.03 -23.60 -5.32
C GLU A 121 -3.13 -22.98 -6.20
N TYR A 122 -3.10 -21.68 -6.47
CA TYR A 122 -4.14 -20.96 -7.20
C TYR A 122 -3.67 -20.49 -8.57
N LYS A 123 -4.58 -20.44 -9.53
CA LYS A 123 -4.31 -19.98 -10.90
C LYS A 123 -4.79 -18.56 -11.16
N HIS A 124 -5.75 -18.09 -10.35
CA HIS A 124 -6.44 -16.82 -10.57
C HIS A 124 -6.54 -16.01 -9.28
N PHE A 125 -6.61 -14.70 -9.44
CA PHE A 125 -7.02 -13.79 -8.37
C PHE A 125 -8.53 -13.88 -8.19
N GLY A 126 -8.99 -14.02 -6.96
CA GLY A 126 -10.36 -13.75 -6.59
C GLY A 126 -10.47 -12.33 -6.03
N THR A 127 -11.53 -11.62 -6.40
CA THR A 127 -11.87 -10.32 -5.81
C THR A 127 -13.23 -10.41 -5.16
N MET A 128 -13.43 -9.64 -4.08
CA MET A 128 -14.67 -9.65 -3.34
C MET A 128 -14.97 -8.24 -2.82
N HIS A 129 -16.21 -7.81 -3.00
CA HIS A 129 -16.74 -6.64 -2.33
C HIS A 129 -17.37 -7.03 -1.00
N ILE A 130 -17.03 -6.31 0.07
CA ILE A 130 -17.67 -6.42 1.37
C ILE A 130 -18.55 -5.18 1.55
N LEU A 131 -19.86 -5.38 1.55
CA LEU A 131 -20.86 -4.32 1.64
C LEU A 131 -21.50 -4.33 3.03
N ASN A 132 -21.15 -3.36 3.86
CA ASN A 132 -21.78 -3.18 5.17
C ASN A 132 -22.97 -2.24 5.06
N SER A 133 -24.13 -2.70 5.49
CA SER A 133 -25.37 -1.92 5.54
C SER A 133 -26.04 -2.05 6.91
N LYS A 134 -27.03 -1.20 7.17
CA LYS A 134 -27.86 -1.31 8.38
C LYS A 134 -28.62 -2.65 8.50
N LYS A 135 -28.78 -3.38 7.39
CA LYS A 135 -29.46 -4.70 7.34
C LYS A 135 -28.51 -5.88 7.47
N GLY A 136 -27.19 -5.65 7.46
CA GLY A 136 -26.18 -6.68 7.57
C GLY A 136 -25.01 -6.49 6.63
N THR A 137 -24.07 -7.42 6.68
CA THR A 137 -22.88 -7.49 5.82
C THR A 137 -23.14 -8.47 4.69
N TYR A 138 -22.85 -8.04 3.46
CA TYR A 138 -22.98 -8.83 2.23
C TYR A 138 -21.62 -8.98 1.57
N PHE A 139 -21.35 -10.16 1.05
CA PHE A 139 -20.16 -10.48 0.28
C PHE A 139 -20.56 -10.70 -1.18
N VAL A 140 -19.98 -9.92 -2.09
CA VAL A 140 -20.21 -10.02 -3.53
C VAL A 140 -18.90 -10.36 -4.20
N ALA A 141 -18.80 -11.54 -4.77
CA ALA A 141 -17.62 -12.05 -5.45
C ALA A 141 -17.86 -12.10 -6.97
N ASP A 142 -16.74 -12.28 -7.72
CA ASP A 142 -16.76 -12.40 -9.18
C ASP A 142 -17.25 -11.13 -9.89
N THR A 143 -16.70 -9.99 -9.46
CA THR A 143 -17.01 -8.64 -9.98
C THR A 143 -15.86 -8.07 -10.80
#